data_a6e72b77676dfb8918ac9e5356a8123f
#
_entry.id   a6e72b77676dfb8918ac9e5356a8123f
#
_cell.length_a   1.000
_cell.length_b   1.000
_cell.length_c   1.000
_cell.angle_alpha   90.00
_cell.angle_beta   90.00
_cell.angle_gamma   90.00
#
_symmetry.space_group_name_H-M   'P 1'
#
loop_
_entity.id
_entity.type
_entity.pdbx_description
1 polymer ?
#
loop_
_entity_poly.entity_id
_entity_poly.type
_entity_poly.pdbx_seq_one_letter_code
_entity_poly.pdbx_strand_id
1 'polypeptide(L)'
;MFERNVLTALHCSRAFLPGMREHGGDLVFVTSTAAHDTYPGGGGYVAAKHAERIIANTLRQELVGEPVRIIEIAPGMVRTEEVSLNRLGSQEAADRVYEGVSAPLVAEDVAEAIVWTLERPSHVNIDSMIVRPVAQATNTLVARKTAEK
;
A
#
# COMPACT_ATOMS: atom_id res chain seq x y z
N MET A 1 -9.40 12.54 -1.44
CA MET A 1 -9.02 11.18 -0.97
C MET A 1 -9.44 10.12 -1.97
N PHE A 2 -10.74 9.93 -2.24
CA PHE A 2 -11.24 8.94 -3.20
C PHE A 2 -10.72 9.15 -4.63
N GLU A 3 -10.71 10.36 -5.13
CA GLU A 3 -10.21 10.68 -6.48
C GLU A 3 -8.76 10.18 -6.68
N ARG A 4 -7.86 10.50 -5.75
CA ARG A 4 -6.44 10.15 -5.86
C ARG A 4 -6.11 8.68 -5.63
N ASN A 5 -6.90 7.95 -4.86
CA ASN A 5 -6.62 6.55 -4.55
C ASN A 5 -7.52 5.61 -5.37
N VAL A 6 -8.82 5.87 -5.44
CA VAL A 6 -9.78 4.94 -6.05
C VAL A 6 -9.95 5.21 -7.54
N LEU A 7 -10.29 6.45 -7.92
CA LEU A 7 -10.53 6.77 -9.34
C LEU A 7 -9.26 6.68 -10.17
N THR A 8 -8.11 7.11 -9.62
CA THR A 8 -6.82 6.94 -10.31
C THR A 8 -6.51 5.47 -10.56
N ALA A 9 -6.68 4.60 -9.56
CA ALA A 9 -6.47 3.17 -9.71
C ALA A 9 -7.38 2.56 -10.80
N LEU A 10 -8.67 2.92 -10.82
CA LEU A 10 -9.62 2.50 -11.86
C LEU A 10 -9.24 3.00 -13.25
N HIS A 11 -8.86 4.28 -13.38
CA HIS A 11 -8.49 4.86 -14.66
C HIS A 11 -7.21 4.23 -15.21
N CYS A 12 -6.19 4.03 -14.37
CA CYS A 12 -4.96 3.34 -14.77
C CYS A 12 -5.25 1.90 -15.18
N SER A 13 -6.00 1.15 -14.38
CA SER A 13 -6.39 -0.22 -14.72
C SER A 13 -7.11 -0.27 -16.09
N ARG A 14 -8.11 0.58 -16.28
CA ARG A 14 -8.85 0.66 -17.55
C ARG A 14 -7.96 0.99 -18.76
N ALA A 15 -6.96 1.84 -18.56
CA ALA A 15 -6.07 2.26 -19.64
C ALA A 15 -5.07 1.17 -20.04
N PHE A 16 -4.53 0.41 -19.08
CA PHE A 16 -3.43 -0.51 -19.33
C PHE A 16 -3.87 -1.97 -19.52
N LEU A 17 -4.96 -2.40 -18.87
CA LEU A 17 -5.42 -3.80 -18.94
C LEU A 17 -5.63 -4.34 -20.36
N PRO A 18 -6.19 -3.61 -21.34
CA PRO A 18 -6.35 -4.15 -22.69
C PRO A 18 -5.03 -4.64 -23.30
N GLY A 19 -3.96 -3.85 -23.21
CA GLY A 19 -2.64 -4.25 -23.68
C GLY A 19 -2.00 -5.37 -22.86
N MET A 20 -2.22 -5.37 -21.53
CA MET A 20 -1.72 -6.42 -20.67
C MET A 20 -2.40 -7.77 -20.92
N ARG A 21 -3.69 -7.79 -21.25
CA ARG A 21 -4.41 -9.01 -21.63
C ARG A 21 -3.86 -9.63 -22.90
N GLU A 22 -3.40 -8.80 -23.84
CA GLU A 22 -2.84 -9.24 -25.11
C GLU A 22 -1.38 -9.70 -24.99
N HIS A 23 -0.57 -8.98 -24.21
CA HIS A 23 0.88 -9.15 -24.18
C HIS A 23 1.43 -9.72 -22.86
N GLY A 24 0.57 -9.88 -21.87
CA GLY A 24 0.97 -10.17 -20.49
C GLY A 24 1.37 -8.92 -19.73
N GLY A 25 1.38 -9.00 -18.41
CA GLY A 25 1.83 -7.89 -17.56
C GLY A 25 1.47 -8.03 -16.09
N ASP A 26 1.97 -7.09 -15.33
CA ASP A 26 1.79 -7.03 -13.89
C ASP A 26 1.19 -5.68 -13.48
N LEU A 27 0.09 -5.71 -12.75
CA LEU A 27 -0.54 -4.54 -12.18
C LEU A 27 -0.37 -4.57 -10.66
N VAL A 28 0.44 -3.66 -10.14
CA VAL A 28 0.75 -3.57 -8.72
C VAL A 28 -0.05 -2.43 -8.08
N PHE A 29 -0.86 -2.77 -7.09
CA PHE A 29 -1.58 -1.81 -6.26
C PHE A 29 -0.78 -1.57 -4.97
N VAL A 30 -0.32 -0.36 -4.76
CA VAL A 30 0.32 0.04 -3.50
C VAL A 30 -0.76 0.61 -2.59
N THR A 31 -1.36 -0.25 -1.79
CA THR A 31 -2.45 0.11 -0.88
C THR A 31 -1.91 0.65 0.45
N SER A 32 -2.21 0.00 1.54
CA SER A 32 -1.74 0.31 2.90
C SER A 32 -2.22 -0.77 3.86
N THR A 33 -1.61 -0.91 5.02
CA THR A 33 -2.22 -1.65 6.14
C THR A 33 -3.61 -1.11 6.51
N ALA A 34 -3.92 0.15 6.20
CA ALA A 34 -5.25 0.75 6.31
C ALA A 34 -6.28 0.16 5.34
N ALA A 35 -5.88 -0.65 4.37
CA ALA A 35 -6.77 -1.43 3.50
C ALA A 35 -7.21 -2.76 4.14
N HIS A 36 -6.62 -3.13 5.28
CA HIS A 36 -6.85 -4.40 5.98
C HIS A 36 -7.35 -4.22 7.42
N ASP A 37 -7.28 -3.00 7.95
CA ASP A 37 -7.61 -2.69 9.33
C ASP A 37 -8.15 -1.25 9.44
N THR A 38 -8.80 -0.94 10.55
CA THR A 38 -9.36 0.38 10.81
C THR A 38 -8.68 1.05 11.99
N TYR A 39 -8.82 2.38 12.09
CA TYR A 39 -8.34 3.13 13.24
C TYR A 39 -9.13 4.44 13.43
N PRO A 40 -9.26 4.95 14.66
CA PRO A 40 -9.94 6.21 14.94
C PRO A 40 -9.36 7.38 14.14
N GLY A 41 -10.20 8.22 13.58
CA GLY A 41 -9.80 9.37 12.75
C GLY A 41 -9.39 9.02 11.31
N GLY A 42 -9.30 7.72 10.97
CA GLY A 42 -8.85 7.25 9.64
C GLY A 42 -9.96 7.08 8.60
N GLY A 43 -11.23 7.33 8.94
CA GLY A 43 -12.39 6.88 8.14
C GLY A 43 -12.31 7.13 6.64
N GLY A 44 -11.97 8.34 6.21
CA GLY A 44 -11.87 8.67 4.79
C GLY A 44 -10.69 7.96 4.07
N TYR A 45 -9.55 7.85 4.72
CA TYR A 45 -8.38 7.16 4.18
C TYR A 45 -8.57 5.64 4.18
N VAL A 46 -9.03 5.09 5.29
CA VAL A 46 -9.36 3.67 5.46
C VAL A 46 -10.35 3.23 4.39
N ALA A 47 -11.46 3.96 4.23
CA ALA A 47 -12.46 3.64 3.21
C ALA A 47 -11.88 3.66 1.79
N ALA A 48 -11.05 4.67 1.45
CA ALA A 48 -10.41 4.75 0.14
C ALA A 48 -9.44 3.58 -0.11
N LYS A 49 -8.61 3.23 0.88
CA LYS A 49 -7.65 2.12 0.76
C LYS A 49 -8.32 0.75 0.74
N HIS A 50 -9.40 0.55 1.48
CA HIS A 50 -10.25 -0.64 1.34
C HIS A 50 -10.86 -0.74 -0.06
N ALA A 51 -11.39 0.36 -0.61
CA ALA A 51 -11.92 0.36 -1.97
C ALA A 51 -10.85 0.01 -3.01
N GLU A 52 -9.64 0.56 -2.90
CA GLU A 52 -8.51 0.25 -3.77
C GLU A 52 -8.14 -1.24 -3.72
N ARG A 53 -8.07 -1.83 -2.52
CA ARG A 53 -7.86 -3.26 -2.32
C ARG A 53 -8.96 -4.11 -2.96
N ILE A 54 -10.23 -3.72 -2.81
CA ILE A 54 -11.35 -4.46 -3.41
C ILE A 54 -11.30 -4.40 -4.93
N ILE A 55 -10.87 -3.29 -5.53
CA ILE A 55 -10.62 -3.21 -6.97
C ILE A 55 -9.59 -4.26 -7.40
N ALA A 56 -8.45 -4.34 -6.73
CA ALA A 56 -7.42 -5.35 -7.02
C ALA A 56 -7.97 -6.78 -6.91
N ASN A 57 -8.70 -7.08 -5.84
CA ASN A 57 -9.29 -8.39 -5.61
C ASN A 57 -10.35 -8.77 -6.66
N THR A 58 -11.14 -7.81 -7.12
CA THR A 58 -12.16 -8.01 -8.17
C THR A 58 -11.50 -8.26 -9.51
N LEU A 59 -10.51 -7.44 -9.87
CA LEU A 59 -9.76 -7.60 -11.12
C LEU A 59 -9.08 -8.97 -11.20
N ARG A 60 -8.55 -9.48 -10.09
CA ARG A 60 -7.95 -10.83 -10.05
C ARG A 60 -8.96 -11.93 -10.39
N GLN A 61 -10.22 -11.78 -9.98
CA GLN A 61 -11.27 -12.72 -10.32
C GLN A 61 -11.73 -12.59 -11.79
N GLU A 62 -11.84 -11.34 -12.27
CA GLU A 62 -12.26 -11.07 -13.64
C GLU A 62 -11.23 -11.50 -14.69
N LEU A 63 -9.94 -11.50 -14.31
CA LEU A 63 -8.81 -11.81 -15.19
C LEU A 63 -8.27 -13.24 -15.01
N VAL A 64 -9.01 -14.12 -14.34
CA VAL A 64 -8.57 -15.50 -14.12
C VAL A 64 -8.33 -16.19 -15.47
N GLY A 65 -7.13 -16.76 -15.65
CA GLY A 65 -6.71 -17.40 -16.90
C GLY A 65 -6.09 -16.45 -17.94
N GLU A 66 -6.14 -15.16 -17.73
CA GLU A 66 -5.44 -14.15 -18.53
C GLU A 66 -3.95 -14.05 -18.11
N PRO A 67 -3.04 -13.64 -19.01
CA PRO A 67 -1.61 -13.52 -18.71
C PRO A 67 -1.29 -12.26 -17.88
N VAL A 68 -2.13 -11.90 -16.92
CA VAL A 68 -2.01 -10.68 -16.10
C VAL A 68 -1.96 -11.06 -14.63
N ARG A 69 -0.92 -10.59 -13.93
CA ARG A 69 -0.84 -10.72 -12.48
C ARG A 69 -1.37 -9.45 -11.80
N ILE A 70 -2.20 -9.62 -10.79
CA ILE A 70 -2.73 -8.54 -9.97
C ILE A 70 -2.16 -8.69 -8.56
N ILE A 71 -1.29 -7.76 -8.18
CA ILE A 71 -0.48 -7.80 -6.96
C ILE A 71 -0.87 -6.65 -6.07
N GLU A 72 -1.06 -6.89 -4.78
CA GLU A 72 -1.24 -5.85 -3.77
C GLU A 72 -0.01 -5.81 -2.85
N ILE A 73 0.57 -4.64 -2.69
CA ILE A 73 1.54 -4.35 -1.63
C ILE A 73 0.89 -3.39 -0.63
N ALA A 74 0.81 -3.80 0.63
CA ALA A 74 0.16 -3.06 1.71
C ALA A 74 1.17 -2.61 2.77
N PRO A 75 1.86 -1.48 2.57
CA PRO A 75 2.84 -0.98 3.52
C PRO A 75 2.17 -0.48 4.81
N GLY A 76 2.86 -0.66 5.92
CA GLY A 76 2.55 -0.03 7.18
C GLY A 76 3.16 1.37 7.28
N MET A 77 3.90 1.60 8.34
CA MET A 77 4.49 2.90 8.67
C MET A 77 5.79 3.12 7.86
N VAL A 78 5.69 3.87 6.76
CA VAL A 78 6.81 4.24 5.89
C VAL A 78 7.16 5.71 6.10
N ARG A 79 8.39 6.01 6.44
CA ARG A 79 8.89 7.39 6.51
C ARG A 79 9.23 7.89 5.10
N THR A 80 8.45 8.86 4.62
CA THR A 80 8.72 9.60 3.39
C THR A 80 8.59 11.09 3.65
N GLU A 81 9.36 11.91 2.93
CA GLU A 81 9.39 13.35 3.16
C GLU A 81 8.05 14.03 2.85
N GLU A 82 7.32 13.55 1.85
CA GLU A 82 6.12 14.24 1.36
C GLU A 82 4.79 13.72 1.93
N VAL A 83 4.67 12.42 2.22
CA VAL A 83 3.35 11.83 2.55
C VAL A 83 2.81 12.35 3.87
N SER A 84 3.67 12.51 4.86
CA SER A 84 3.27 12.99 6.18
C SER A 84 2.90 14.46 6.15
N LEU A 85 3.65 15.29 5.41
CA LEU A 85 3.37 16.71 5.24
C LEU A 85 2.06 16.96 4.49
N ASN A 86 1.86 16.29 3.35
CA ASN A 86 0.65 16.43 2.54
C ASN A 86 -0.62 15.91 3.23
N ARG A 87 -0.48 14.93 4.13
CA ARG A 87 -1.61 14.34 4.86
C ARG A 87 -1.96 15.13 6.12
N LEU A 88 -0.98 15.64 6.85
CA LEU A 88 -1.13 16.22 8.19
C LEU A 88 -1.02 17.75 8.20
N GLY A 89 -0.59 18.35 7.08
CA GLY A 89 -0.56 19.80 6.90
C GLY A 89 0.58 20.52 7.60
N SER A 90 1.42 19.82 8.40
CA SER A 90 2.62 20.40 9.01
C SER A 90 3.72 19.37 9.23
N GLN A 91 4.97 19.81 9.18
CA GLN A 91 6.16 18.98 9.43
C GLN A 91 6.15 18.44 10.88
N GLU A 92 5.76 19.25 11.85
CA GLU A 92 5.70 18.84 13.26
C GLU A 92 4.69 17.71 13.51
N ALA A 93 3.54 17.75 12.83
CA ALA A 93 2.54 16.68 12.92
C ALA A 93 3.05 15.41 12.22
N ALA A 94 3.80 15.56 11.13
CA ALA A 94 4.46 14.48 10.43
C ALA A 94 5.51 13.79 11.30
N ASP A 95 6.37 14.56 11.95
CA ASP A 95 7.45 14.05 12.81
C ASP A 95 6.89 13.30 14.04
N ARG A 96 5.80 13.79 14.62
CA ARG A 96 5.10 13.12 15.75
C ARG A 96 4.61 11.72 15.39
N VAL A 97 4.28 11.45 14.14
CA VAL A 97 3.87 10.10 13.71
C VAL A 97 4.99 9.09 13.96
N TYR A 98 6.23 9.48 13.74
CA TYR A 98 7.40 8.60 13.84
C TYR A 98 8.15 8.73 15.18
N GLU A 99 7.72 9.63 16.06
CA GLU A 99 8.37 9.86 17.36
C GLU A 99 8.45 8.58 18.19
N GLY A 100 9.67 8.26 18.64
CA GLY A 100 9.96 7.05 19.42
C GLY A 100 9.90 5.74 18.64
N VAL A 101 9.51 5.74 17.36
CA VAL A 101 9.48 4.52 16.56
C VAL A 101 10.89 4.17 16.11
N SER A 102 11.35 2.97 16.51
CA SER A 102 12.64 2.46 16.10
C SER A 102 12.56 1.90 14.68
N ALA A 103 13.25 2.52 13.72
CA ALA A 103 13.33 2.05 12.33
C ALA A 103 11.94 1.86 11.65
N PRO A 104 11.21 2.94 11.36
CA PRO A 104 10.08 2.85 10.42
C PRO A 104 10.60 2.39 9.04
N LEU A 105 9.74 1.80 8.22
CA LEU A 105 10.10 1.49 6.83
C LEU A 105 10.53 2.75 6.10
N VAL A 106 11.35 2.56 5.08
CA VAL A 106 11.70 3.58 4.09
C VAL A 106 11.14 3.20 2.71
N ALA A 107 11.20 4.10 1.75
CA ALA A 107 10.64 3.86 0.41
C ALA A 107 11.31 2.65 -0.27
N GLU A 108 12.60 2.46 -0.03
CA GLU A 108 13.40 1.36 -0.55
C GLU A 108 12.88 -0.01 -0.10
N ASP A 109 12.46 -0.16 1.16
CA ASP A 109 11.89 -1.41 1.68
C ASP A 109 10.62 -1.82 0.89
N VAL A 110 9.81 -0.82 0.54
CA VAL A 110 8.58 -1.05 -0.25
C VAL A 110 8.94 -1.37 -1.70
N ALA A 111 9.91 -0.66 -2.27
CA ALA A 111 10.38 -0.91 -3.64
C ALA A 111 10.97 -2.33 -3.78
N GLU A 112 11.79 -2.77 -2.84
CA GLU A 112 12.34 -4.13 -2.82
C GLU A 112 11.23 -5.19 -2.73
N ALA A 113 10.21 -4.97 -1.91
CA ALA A 113 9.05 -5.86 -1.83
C ALA A 113 8.30 -5.95 -3.18
N ILE A 114 8.12 -4.82 -3.87
CA ILE A 114 7.52 -4.79 -5.22
C ILE A 114 8.37 -5.59 -6.20
N VAL A 115 9.66 -5.29 -6.30
CA VAL A 115 10.59 -5.97 -7.21
C VAL A 115 10.59 -7.46 -6.95
N TRP A 116 10.68 -7.89 -5.68
CA TRP A 116 10.64 -9.29 -5.34
C TRP A 116 9.37 -10.01 -5.84
N THR A 117 8.20 -9.38 -5.79
CA THR A 117 6.96 -9.98 -6.32
C THR A 117 6.99 -10.08 -7.84
N LEU A 118 7.52 -9.08 -8.52
CA LEU A 118 7.63 -9.03 -9.98
C LEU A 118 8.60 -10.09 -10.54
N GLU A 119 9.65 -10.41 -9.81
CA GLU A 119 10.63 -11.43 -10.17
C GLU A 119 10.13 -12.88 -10.03
N ARG A 120 8.92 -13.09 -9.52
CA ARG A 120 8.37 -14.46 -9.44
C ARG A 120 8.07 -14.98 -10.84
N PRO A 121 8.16 -16.32 -11.05
CA PRO A 121 7.76 -16.94 -12.33
C PRO A 121 6.35 -16.49 -12.76
N SER A 122 6.10 -16.36 -14.05
CA SER A 122 4.86 -15.79 -14.61
C SER A 122 3.56 -16.49 -14.15
N HIS A 123 3.64 -17.76 -13.77
CA HIS A 123 2.51 -18.51 -13.22
C HIS A 123 2.28 -18.31 -11.73
N VAL A 124 3.14 -17.54 -11.06
CA VAL A 124 3.05 -17.24 -9.61
C VAL A 124 2.55 -15.83 -9.42
N ASN A 125 1.37 -15.66 -8.86
CA ASN A 125 0.82 -14.38 -8.43
C ASN A 125 0.95 -14.24 -6.91
N ILE A 126 1.51 -13.13 -6.44
CA ILE A 126 1.48 -12.77 -5.03
C ILE A 126 0.27 -11.87 -4.81
N ASP A 127 -0.81 -12.44 -4.32
CA ASP A 127 -2.09 -11.75 -4.21
C ASP A 127 -2.05 -10.51 -3.32
N SER A 128 -1.36 -10.62 -2.18
CA SER A 128 -1.22 -9.53 -1.23
C SER A 128 0.01 -9.74 -0.36
N MET A 129 0.77 -8.67 -0.15
CA MET A 129 1.91 -8.64 0.75
C MET A 129 1.78 -7.46 1.70
N ILE A 130 1.64 -7.76 2.99
CA ILE A 130 1.60 -6.74 4.05
C ILE A 130 2.99 -6.60 4.63
N VAL A 131 3.56 -5.38 4.55
CA VAL A 131 4.90 -5.08 5.03
C VAL A 131 4.82 -4.05 6.15
N ARG A 132 5.33 -4.38 7.34
CA ARG A 132 5.35 -3.49 8.50
C ARG A 132 6.76 -3.38 9.08
N PRO A 133 7.13 -2.24 9.67
CA PRO A 133 8.31 -2.23 10.54
C PRO A 133 8.07 -3.16 11.73
N VAL A 134 9.12 -3.75 12.26
CA VAL A 134 9.04 -4.66 13.43
C VAL A 134 8.36 -3.98 14.63
N ALA A 135 8.48 -2.67 14.73
CA ALA A 135 7.85 -1.88 15.80
C ALA A 135 6.33 -1.72 15.67
N GLN A 136 5.72 -2.11 14.54
CA GLN A 136 4.28 -1.93 14.27
C GLN A 136 3.55 -3.27 14.21
N ALA A 137 2.59 -3.50 15.10
CA ALA A 137 1.70 -4.66 15.06
C ALA A 137 0.39 -4.37 14.33
N THR A 138 -0.26 -3.22 14.61
CA THR A 138 -1.49 -2.76 13.94
C THR A 138 -1.37 -1.29 13.56
N ASN A 139 -2.40 -0.69 12.99
CA ASN A 139 -2.39 0.74 12.68
C ASN A 139 -2.37 1.64 13.94
N THR A 140 -2.68 1.08 15.11
CA THR A 140 -2.71 1.79 16.41
C THR A 140 -1.71 1.26 17.42
N LEU A 141 -1.30 0.01 17.30
CA LEU A 141 -0.35 -0.62 18.23
C LEU A 141 1.06 -0.55 17.65
N VAL A 142 1.84 0.42 18.13
CA VAL A 142 3.21 0.69 17.72
C VAL A 142 4.10 0.81 18.95
N ALA A 143 5.20 0.07 18.97
CA ALA A 143 6.21 0.18 20.02
C ALA A 143 6.97 1.50 19.86
N ARG A 144 7.01 2.30 20.94
CA ARG A 144 7.72 3.58 20.98
C ARG A 144 8.70 3.57 22.14
N LYS A 145 9.95 3.97 21.88
CA LYS A 145 10.91 4.23 22.96
C LYS A 145 10.53 5.53 23.62
N THR A 146 10.31 5.50 24.91
CA THR A 146 10.23 6.72 25.73
C THR A 146 11.61 7.36 25.72
N ALA A 147 11.68 8.68 25.50
CA ALA A 147 12.94 9.40 25.75
C ALA A 147 13.34 9.16 27.21
N GLU A 148 14.52 8.58 27.43
CA GLU A 148 15.10 8.54 28.78
C GLU A 148 15.24 9.98 29.27
N LYS A 149 14.62 10.27 30.41
CA LYS A 149 14.73 11.56 31.09
C LYS A 149 16.11 11.74 31.69
#